data_333e98f53da2873256e9ecf87185ea45
#
_entry.id   333e98f53da2873256e9ecf87185ea45
#
_cell.length_a   1.000
_cell.length_b   1.000
_cell.length_c   1.000
_cell.angle_alpha   90.00
_cell.angle_beta   90.00
_cell.angle_gamma   90.00
#
_symmetry.space_group_name_H-M   'P 1'
#
loop_
_entity.id
_entity.type
_entity.pdbx_description
1 polymer ?
#
loop_
_entity_poly.entity_id
_entity_poly.type
_entity_poly.pdbx_seq_one_letter_code
_entity_poly.pdbx_strand_id
1 'polypeptide(L)'
;MAVETSPARIREFTDYLHGLLARLDPSEGWCAVFWHRDPDGMRAWLDGREVPPRDVVEALLQDLRTARGPGAAASEAPKARGLHAAALLAHDARPGAREDLADRLDVMLREQKYAAEHHVE
;
A
#
# COMPACT_ATOMS: atom_id res chain seq x y z
N MET A 1 3.86 7.21 -22.98
CA MET A 1 2.59 7.83 -22.63
C MET A 1 2.25 7.60 -21.17
N ALA A 2 1.79 8.63 -20.50
CA ALA A 2 1.52 8.58 -19.07
C ALA A 2 0.48 7.54 -18.68
N VAL A 3 -0.49 7.27 -19.56
CA VAL A 3 -1.58 6.32 -19.32
C VAL A 3 -1.07 4.88 -19.19
N GLU A 4 -0.01 4.54 -19.90
CA GLU A 4 0.56 3.19 -19.88
C GLU A 4 1.56 3.01 -18.72
N THR A 5 2.14 4.08 -18.23
CA THR A 5 3.15 4.05 -17.18
C THR A 5 2.56 3.66 -15.82
N SER A 6 1.33 4.10 -15.53
CA SER A 6 0.69 3.84 -14.22
C SER A 6 0.45 2.36 -13.94
N PRO A 7 -0.18 1.57 -14.85
CA PRO A 7 -0.32 0.13 -14.64
C PRO A 7 1.01 -0.59 -14.57
N ALA A 8 2.01 -0.15 -15.34
CA ALA A 8 3.34 -0.76 -15.34
C ALA A 8 4.03 -0.59 -13.99
N ARG A 9 3.93 0.59 -13.36
CA ARG A 9 4.53 0.87 -12.06
C ARG A 9 3.89 0.03 -10.96
N ILE A 10 2.57 -0.10 -10.99
CA ILE A 10 1.86 -0.95 -10.03
C ILE A 10 2.29 -2.41 -10.20
N ARG A 11 2.40 -2.87 -11.43
CA ARG A 11 2.82 -4.23 -11.74
C ARG A 11 4.25 -4.50 -11.29
N GLU A 12 5.16 -3.57 -11.50
CA GLU A 12 6.54 -3.70 -11.03
C GLU A 12 6.59 -3.91 -9.52
N PHE A 13 5.84 -3.11 -8.78
CA PHE A 13 5.78 -3.23 -7.33
C PHE A 13 5.13 -4.56 -6.92
N THR A 14 4.03 -4.94 -7.58
CA THR A 14 3.32 -6.19 -7.30
C THR A 14 4.24 -7.40 -7.52
N ASP A 15 4.97 -7.42 -8.62
CA ASP A 15 5.94 -8.49 -8.92
C ASP A 15 7.05 -8.52 -7.88
N TYR A 16 7.54 -7.36 -7.47
CA TYR A 16 8.54 -7.25 -6.41
C TYR A 16 7.99 -7.81 -5.10
N LEU A 17 6.75 -7.46 -4.75
CA LEU A 17 6.11 -7.90 -3.52
C LEU A 17 5.97 -9.43 -3.49
N HIS A 18 5.58 -10.05 -4.60
CA HIS A 18 5.54 -11.51 -4.72
C HIS A 18 6.91 -12.14 -4.42
N GLY A 19 7.95 -11.58 -4.99
CA GLY A 19 9.32 -12.05 -4.77
C GLY A 19 9.78 -11.87 -3.33
N LEU A 20 9.43 -10.76 -2.72
CA LEU A 20 9.76 -10.49 -1.32
C LEU A 20 9.05 -11.48 -0.39
N LEU A 21 7.75 -11.66 -0.56
CA LEU A 21 6.97 -12.59 0.25
C LEU A 21 7.42 -14.04 0.08
N ALA A 22 7.92 -14.41 -1.09
CA ALA A 22 8.46 -15.73 -1.32
C ALA A 22 9.71 -16.03 -0.47
N ARG A 23 10.40 -15.00 0.00
CA ARG A 23 11.56 -15.13 0.88
C ARG A 23 11.19 -15.17 2.36
N LEU A 24 9.92 -14.92 2.68
CA LEU A 24 9.43 -14.83 4.06
C LEU A 24 8.58 -16.04 4.38
N ASP A 25 8.53 -16.39 5.68
CA ASP A 25 7.64 -17.43 6.16
C ASP A 25 6.28 -16.82 6.46
N PRO A 26 5.20 -17.24 5.77
CA PRO A 26 3.87 -16.67 6.00
C PRO A 26 3.29 -17.00 7.38
N SER A 27 3.92 -17.89 8.13
CA SER A 27 3.51 -18.25 9.49
C SER A 27 4.27 -17.49 10.57
N GLU A 28 5.20 -16.62 10.21
CA GLU A 28 6.04 -15.88 11.15
C GLU A 28 6.03 -14.38 10.88
N GLY A 29 6.32 -13.60 11.94
CA GLY A 29 6.52 -12.16 11.85
C GLY A 29 5.29 -11.38 11.42
N TRP A 30 5.53 -10.22 10.85
CA TRP A 30 4.47 -9.33 10.37
C TRP A 30 3.68 -9.93 9.21
N CYS A 31 4.33 -10.73 8.37
CA CYS A 31 3.66 -11.42 7.28
C CYS A 31 2.52 -12.29 7.81
N ALA A 32 2.77 -13.04 8.87
CA ALA A 32 1.74 -13.86 9.53
C ALA A 32 0.61 -13.00 10.10
N VAL A 33 0.96 -11.86 10.70
CA VAL A 33 -0.03 -10.94 11.29
C VAL A 33 -0.95 -10.40 10.20
N PHE A 34 -0.40 -9.97 9.07
CA PHE A 34 -1.19 -9.42 7.97
C PHE A 34 -2.11 -10.47 7.35
N TRP A 35 -1.61 -11.68 7.13
CA TRP A 35 -2.43 -12.78 6.61
C TRP A 35 -3.56 -13.16 7.55
N HIS A 36 -3.29 -13.11 8.84
CA HIS A 36 -4.29 -13.46 9.85
C HIS A 36 -5.37 -12.38 10.01
N ARG A 37 -4.94 -11.12 10.05
CA ARG A 37 -5.85 -10.00 10.32
C ARG A 37 -6.63 -9.53 9.09
N ASP A 38 -5.98 -9.53 7.93
CA ASP A 38 -6.57 -8.98 6.71
C ASP A 38 -6.13 -9.78 5.48
N PRO A 39 -6.60 -11.03 5.36
CA PRO A 39 -6.24 -11.85 4.19
C PRO A 39 -6.73 -11.24 2.88
N ASP A 40 -7.88 -10.56 2.87
CA ASP A 40 -8.39 -9.91 1.66
C ASP A 40 -7.53 -8.72 1.25
N GLY A 41 -7.06 -7.94 2.23
CA GLY A 41 -6.11 -6.87 1.96
C GLY A 41 -4.81 -7.38 1.37
N MET A 42 -4.25 -8.46 1.93
CA MET A 42 -3.05 -9.09 1.39
C MET A 42 -3.24 -9.54 -0.06
N ARG A 43 -4.38 -10.14 -0.37
CA ARG A 43 -4.69 -10.57 -1.74
C ARG A 43 -4.82 -9.38 -2.68
N ALA A 44 -5.45 -8.29 -2.23
CA ALA A 44 -5.59 -7.07 -3.02
C ALA A 44 -4.23 -6.48 -3.37
N TRP A 45 -3.29 -6.47 -2.42
CA TRP A 45 -1.92 -6.00 -2.67
C TRP A 45 -1.18 -6.92 -3.64
N LEU A 46 -1.34 -8.23 -3.50
CA LEU A 46 -0.70 -9.22 -4.39
C LEU A 46 -1.31 -9.24 -5.79
N ASP A 47 -2.58 -8.87 -5.92
CA ASP A 47 -3.26 -8.79 -7.22
C ASP A 47 -3.05 -7.45 -7.91
N GLY A 48 -2.45 -6.47 -7.23
CA GLY A 48 -2.25 -5.15 -7.78
C GLY A 48 -3.49 -4.28 -7.81
N ARG A 49 -4.57 -4.70 -7.12
CA ARG A 49 -5.80 -3.90 -7.01
C ARG A 49 -5.61 -2.72 -6.07
N GLU A 50 -4.79 -2.89 -5.05
CA GLU A 50 -4.46 -1.85 -4.09
C GLU A 50 -2.96 -1.87 -3.81
N VAL A 51 -2.45 -0.72 -3.38
CA VAL A 51 -1.04 -0.58 -2.97
C VAL A 51 -1.02 -0.51 -1.44
N PRO A 52 -0.19 -1.33 -0.77
CA PRO A 52 -0.15 -1.33 0.69
C PRO A 52 0.37 0.00 1.23
N PRO A 53 0.00 0.36 2.47
CA PRO A 53 0.60 1.51 3.13
C PRO A 53 2.11 1.31 3.33
N ARG A 54 2.84 2.41 3.47
CA ARG A 54 4.29 2.37 3.68
C ARG A 54 4.67 1.52 4.90
N ASP A 55 3.89 1.59 5.97
CA ASP A 55 4.16 0.84 7.19
C ASP A 55 4.18 -0.67 6.95
N VAL A 56 3.35 -1.16 6.02
CA VAL A 56 3.35 -2.58 5.64
C VAL A 56 4.65 -2.95 4.95
N VAL A 57 5.13 -2.12 4.04
CA VAL A 57 6.41 -2.34 3.35
C VAL A 57 7.55 -2.38 4.36
N GLU A 58 7.59 -1.42 5.29
CA GLU A 58 8.62 -1.38 6.33
C GLU A 58 8.57 -2.60 7.24
N ALA A 59 7.36 -3.06 7.59
CA ALA A 59 7.19 -4.25 8.41
C ALA A 59 7.71 -5.52 7.70
N LEU A 60 7.45 -5.63 6.39
CA LEU A 60 7.95 -6.76 5.60
C LEU A 60 9.48 -6.72 5.44
N LEU A 61 10.06 -5.52 5.33
CA LEU A 61 11.51 -5.37 5.34
C LEU A 61 12.11 -5.80 6.68
N GLN A 62 11.42 -5.53 7.77
CA GLN A 62 11.84 -5.99 9.08
C GLN A 62 11.80 -7.53 9.18
N ASP A 63 10.78 -8.15 8.60
CA ASP A 63 10.72 -9.62 8.51
C ASP A 63 11.90 -10.16 7.71
N LEU A 64 12.27 -9.48 6.62
CA LEU A 64 13.43 -9.87 5.81
C LEU A 64 14.72 -9.78 6.63
N ARG A 65 14.86 -8.73 7.42
CA ARG A 65 15.99 -8.56 8.32
C ARG A 65 16.10 -9.73 9.31
N THR A 66 14.98 -10.14 9.87
CA THR A 66 14.93 -11.28 10.80
C THR A 66 15.27 -12.58 10.12
N ALA A 67 14.78 -12.79 8.89
CA ALA A 67 14.97 -14.04 8.14
C ALA A 67 16.35 -14.15 7.50
N ARG A 68 16.89 -13.04 6.97
CA ARG A 68 18.10 -13.04 6.13
C ARG A 68 19.23 -12.14 6.64
N GLY A 69 19.00 -11.42 7.74
CA GLY A 69 20.00 -10.54 8.34
C GLY A 69 19.88 -9.09 7.92
N PRO A 70 20.55 -8.18 8.69
CA PRO A 70 20.44 -6.74 8.45
C PRO A 70 21.01 -6.30 7.09
N GLY A 71 22.02 -6.99 6.58
CA GLY A 71 22.61 -6.68 5.27
C GLY A 71 21.64 -6.88 4.12
N ALA A 72 20.88 -8.00 4.16
CA ALA A 72 19.89 -8.29 3.14
C ALA A 72 18.77 -7.25 3.14
N ALA A 73 18.27 -6.88 4.32
CA ALA A 73 17.23 -5.86 4.44
C ALA A 73 17.74 -4.48 3.99
N ALA A 74 18.95 -4.10 4.38
CA ALA A 74 19.55 -2.83 3.99
C ALA A 74 19.75 -2.74 2.48
N SER A 75 20.11 -3.85 1.84
CA SER A 75 20.28 -3.92 0.39
C SER A 75 18.95 -3.77 -0.36
N GLU A 76 17.88 -4.34 0.17
CA GLU A 76 16.55 -4.33 -0.46
C GLU A 76 15.75 -3.05 -0.19
N ALA A 77 16.00 -2.38 0.94
CA ALA A 77 15.19 -1.26 1.39
C ALA A 77 15.05 -0.12 0.36
N PRO A 78 16.13 0.38 -0.28
CA PRO A 78 15.98 1.45 -1.26
C PRO A 78 15.12 1.03 -2.46
N LYS A 79 15.29 -0.19 -2.93
CA LYS A 79 14.53 -0.72 -4.06
C LYS A 79 13.06 -0.87 -3.70
N ALA A 80 12.77 -1.46 -2.55
CA ALA A 80 11.40 -1.64 -2.06
C ALA A 80 10.69 -0.30 -1.90
N ARG A 81 11.34 0.67 -1.29
CA ARG A 81 10.77 1.99 -1.05
C ARG A 81 10.55 2.76 -2.35
N GLY A 82 11.49 2.67 -3.28
CA GLY A 82 11.37 3.32 -4.59
C GLY A 82 10.23 2.76 -5.41
N LEU A 83 10.13 1.45 -5.49
CA LEU A 83 9.04 0.79 -6.22
C LEU A 83 7.69 1.07 -5.57
N HIS A 84 7.63 1.07 -4.25
CA HIS A 84 6.42 1.38 -3.52
C HIS A 84 5.96 2.82 -3.78
N ALA A 85 6.87 3.79 -3.68
CA ALA A 85 6.55 5.20 -3.92
C ALA A 85 6.01 5.42 -5.35
N ALA A 86 6.64 4.79 -6.34
CA ALA A 86 6.20 4.88 -7.72
C ALA A 86 4.81 4.25 -7.93
N ALA A 87 4.56 3.09 -7.30
CA ALA A 87 3.27 2.41 -7.37
C ALA A 87 2.18 3.23 -6.69
N LEU A 88 2.50 3.85 -5.56
CA LEU A 88 1.54 4.67 -4.83
C LEU A 88 1.11 5.89 -5.65
N LEU A 89 2.07 6.58 -6.28
CA LEU A 89 1.77 7.68 -7.18
C LEU A 89 0.91 7.23 -8.36
N ALA A 90 1.23 6.09 -8.95
CA ALA A 90 0.48 5.53 -10.06
C ALA A 90 -0.95 5.16 -9.66
N HIS A 91 -1.12 4.61 -8.46
CA HIS A 91 -2.43 4.26 -7.93
C HIS A 91 -3.28 5.51 -7.71
N ASP A 92 -2.70 6.56 -7.14
CA ASP A 92 -3.40 7.82 -6.88
C ASP A 92 -3.76 8.54 -8.19
N ALA A 93 -3.03 8.28 -9.28
CA ALA A 93 -3.28 8.88 -10.58
C ALA A 93 -4.29 8.11 -11.42
N ARG A 94 -4.81 6.96 -10.95
CA ARG A 94 -5.78 6.16 -11.72
C ARG A 94 -7.07 6.95 -11.96
N PRO A 95 -7.72 6.73 -13.10
CA PRO A 95 -9.04 7.31 -13.34
C PRO A 95 -10.01 6.96 -12.21
N GLY A 96 -10.70 7.93 -11.68
CA GLY A 96 -11.65 7.75 -10.59
C GLY A 96 -11.08 7.93 -9.19
N ALA A 97 -9.76 7.74 -8.98
CA ALA A 97 -9.16 7.84 -7.66
C ALA A 97 -9.34 9.23 -7.05
N ARG A 98 -9.12 10.29 -7.87
CA ARG A 98 -9.32 11.68 -7.41
C ARG A 98 -10.78 12.01 -7.20
N GLU A 99 -11.65 11.50 -8.04
CA GLU A 99 -13.08 11.70 -7.90
C GLU A 99 -13.59 11.07 -6.62
N ASP A 100 -13.19 9.85 -6.32
CA ASP A 100 -13.54 9.17 -5.09
C ASP A 100 -13.07 9.95 -3.86
N LEU A 101 -11.85 10.46 -3.89
CA LEU A 101 -11.31 11.27 -2.80
C LEU A 101 -12.06 12.59 -2.67
N ALA A 102 -12.36 13.25 -3.78
CA ALA A 102 -13.11 14.50 -3.79
C ALA A 102 -14.52 14.30 -3.24
N ASP A 103 -15.18 13.20 -3.62
CA ASP A 103 -16.52 12.87 -3.12
C ASP A 103 -16.50 12.63 -1.61
N ARG A 104 -15.51 11.91 -1.11
CA ARG A 104 -15.34 11.67 0.32
C ARG A 104 -15.13 12.96 1.09
N LEU A 105 -14.28 13.85 0.58
CA LEU A 105 -14.03 15.14 1.19
C LEU A 105 -15.29 16.00 1.17
N ASP A 106 -16.04 16.00 0.08
CA ASP A 106 -17.28 16.77 -0.05
C ASP A 106 -18.31 16.30 0.98
N VAL A 107 -18.49 15.00 1.14
CA VAL A 107 -19.37 14.43 2.15
C VAL A 107 -18.94 14.85 3.56
N MET A 108 -17.66 14.76 3.85
CA MET A 108 -17.12 15.17 5.16
C MET A 108 -17.36 16.65 5.44
N LEU A 109 -17.17 17.50 4.44
CA LEU A 109 -17.40 18.93 4.59
C LEU A 109 -18.88 19.24 4.80
N ARG A 110 -19.77 18.53 4.13
CA ARG A 110 -21.21 18.68 4.32
C ARG A 110 -21.64 18.27 5.72
N GLU A 111 -21.13 17.16 6.21
CA GLU A 111 -21.40 16.67 7.56
C GLU A 111 -20.89 17.66 8.61
N GLN A 112 -19.70 18.21 8.41
CA GLN A 112 -19.12 19.20 9.30
C GLN A 112 -19.95 20.48 9.34
N LYS A 113 -20.38 20.95 8.18
CA LYS A 113 -21.22 22.14 8.08
C LYS A 113 -22.58 21.91 8.76
N TYR A 114 -23.19 20.78 8.52
CA TYR A 114 -24.47 20.41 9.15
C TYR A 114 -24.34 20.37 10.67
N ALA A 115 -23.32 19.74 11.17
CA ALA A 115 -23.06 19.66 12.61
C ALA A 115 -22.82 21.04 13.21
N ALA A 116 -22.08 21.90 12.53
CA ALA A 116 -21.82 23.27 12.99
C ALA A 116 -23.11 24.10 13.04
N GLU A 117 -23.96 24.00 12.03
CA GLU A 117 -25.24 24.69 12.00
C GLU A 117 -26.17 24.24 13.12
N HIS A 118 -26.21 22.96 13.41
CA HIS A 118 -27.03 22.41 14.48
C HIS A 118 -26.45 22.70 15.85
N HIS A 119 -25.16 22.84 15.95
CA HIS A 119 -24.47 23.11 17.21
C HIS A 119 -24.65 24.54 17.68
N VAL A 120 -24.88 25.47 16.78
CA VAL A 120 -25.08 26.90 17.10
C VAL A 120 -26.45 27.16 17.72
N GLU A 121 -27.40 26.29 17.50
CA GLU A 121 -28.71 26.37 18.11
C GLU A 121 -28.67 25.92 19.57
#